data_5323ee9013b97dbf732a74877d9eec39
#
_entry.id   5323ee9013b97dbf732a74877d9eec39
#
_cell.length_a   1.000
_cell.length_b   1.000
_cell.length_c   1.000
_cell.angle_alpha   90.00
_cell.angle_beta   90.00
_cell.angle_gamma   90.00
#
_symmetry.space_group_name_H-M   'P 1'
#
loop_
_entity.id
_entity.type
_entity.pdbx_description
1 polymer ?
#
loop_
_entity_poly.entity_id
_entity_poly.type
_entity_poly.pdbx_seq_one_letter_code
_entity_poly.pdbx_strand_id
1 'polypeptide(L)'
;LARTLRELQERGVWIVGTAGEADHDLYQAKLTGPMALVMGAEGKGMRRLTREHCDELVSIPMAGAVSSLNVSVASGVCLFEAVRQRRS
;
A
#
# COMPACT_ATOMS: atom_id res chain seq x y z
N LEU A 1 -4.47 -6.69 14.40
CA LEU A 1 -3.79 -5.94 13.35
C LEU A 1 -3.87 -4.42 13.54
N ALA A 2 -5.05 -3.90 13.86
CA ALA A 2 -5.21 -2.46 14.07
C ALA A 2 -4.29 -1.93 15.18
N ARG A 3 -4.16 -2.69 16.26
CA ARG A 3 -3.28 -2.31 17.34
C ARG A 3 -1.82 -2.24 16.90
N THR A 4 -1.39 -3.21 16.11
CA THR A 4 -0.02 -3.23 15.60
C THR A 4 0.24 -2.03 14.68
N LEU A 5 -0.72 -1.68 13.83
CA LEU A 5 -0.58 -0.53 12.95
C LEU A 5 -0.47 0.75 13.75
N ARG A 6 -1.27 0.88 14.80
CA ARG A 6 -1.21 2.07 15.66
C ARG A 6 0.15 2.20 16.33
N GLU A 7 0.68 1.08 16.82
CA GLU A 7 2.00 1.09 17.45
C GLU A 7 3.09 1.53 16.48
N LEU A 8 3.02 1.06 15.23
CA LEU A 8 3.98 1.47 14.20
C LEU A 8 3.86 2.97 13.91
N GLN A 9 2.63 3.48 13.83
CA GLN A 9 2.41 4.90 13.59
C GLN A 9 2.98 5.76 14.71
N GLU A 10 2.87 5.30 15.94
CA GLU A 10 3.44 6.02 17.08
C GLU A 10 4.96 6.08 17.01
N ARG A 11 5.58 5.15 16.30
CA ARG A 11 7.02 5.12 16.10
C ARG A 11 7.45 5.87 14.83
N GLY A 12 6.53 6.55 14.18
CA GLY A 12 6.85 7.33 13.00
C GLY A 12 6.85 6.55 11.70
N VAL A 13 6.25 5.35 11.70
CA VAL A 13 6.15 4.53 10.48
C VAL A 13 4.89 4.92 9.72
N TRP A 14 5.03 5.23 8.45
CA TRP A 14 3.93 5.59 7.56
C TRP A 14 3.27 4.32 7.03
N ILE A 15 1.98 4.19 7.22
CA ILE A 15 1.25 2.98 6.82
C ILE A 15 0.61 3.22 5.44
N VAL A 16 1.05 2.46 4.46
CA VAL A 16 0.53 2.55 3.09
C VAL A 16 -0.25 1.28 2.79
N GLY A 17 -1.52 1.44 2.47
CA GLY A 17 -2.38 0.31 2.10
C GLY A 17 -2.70 0.33 0.61
N THR A 18 -2.95 -0.84 0.04
CA THR A 18 -3.35 -0.94 -1.36
C THR A 18 -4.86 -1.17 -1.46
N ALA A 19 -5.51 -0.42 -2.32
CA ALA A 19 -6.94 -0.55 -2.54
C ALA A 19 -7.27 -0.10 -3.95
N GLY A 20 -8.11 -0.87 -4.64
CA GLY A 20 -8.44 -0.57 -6.02
C GLY A 20 -9.20 0.74 -6.20
N GLU A 21 -9.87 1.20 -5.15
CA GLU A 21 -10.66 2.43 -5.17
C GLU A 21 -9.92 3.63 -4.56
N ALA A 22 -8.61 3.52 -4.38
CA ALA A 22 -7.83 4.63 -3.83
C ALA A 22 -7.82 5.83 -4.79
N ASP A 23 -7.73 7.02 -4.22
CA ASP A 23 -7.81 8.27 -4.98
C ASP A 23 -6.59 8.52 -5.86
N HIS A 24 -5.45 7.93 -5.52
CA HIS A 24 -4.24 8.09 -6.30
C HIS A 24 -3.51 6.77 -6.42
N ASP A 25 -2.61 6.68 -7.38
CA ASP A 25 -1.92 5.43 -7.64
C ASP A 25 -0.58 5.36 -6.88
N LEU A 26 0.04 4.19 -6.96
CA LEU A 26 1.30 3.90 -6.29
C LEU A 26 2.39 4.93 -6.61
N TYR A 27 2.46 5.38 -7.86
CA TYR A 27 3.54 6.26 -8.29
C TYR A 27 3.40 7.68 -7.78
N GLN A 28 2.21 8.03 -7.31
CA GLN A 28 1.94 9.34 -6.73
C GLN A 28 2.22 9.37 -5.23
N ALA A 29 2.39 8.20 -4.61
CA ALA A 29 2.63 8.10 -3.18
C ALA A 29 4.08 8.42 -2.84
N LYS A 30 4.29 8.96 -1.64
CA LYS A 30 5.63 9.28 -1.17
C LYS A 30 6.14 8.11 -0.33
N LEU A 31 7.10 7.37 -0.86
CA LEU A 31 7.59 6.14 -0.24
C LEU A 31 9.04 6.24 0.21
N THR A 32 9.46 7.42 0.64
CA THR A 32 10.87 7.66 0.96
C THR A 32 11.23 7.54 2.44
N GLY A 33 10.26 7.62 3.32
CA GLY A 33 10.50 7.51 4.76
C GLY A 33 10.27 6.10 5.28
N PRO A 34 10.35 5.91 6.61
CA PRO A 34 10.00 4.63 7.21
C PRO A 34 8.54 4.31 6.90
N MET A 35 8.28 3.13 6.36
CA MET A 35 6.93 2.78 5.96
C MET A 35 6.66 1.29 6.14
N ALA A 36 5.38 0.97 6.24
CA ALA A 36 4.89 -0.40 6.24
C ALA A 36 3.83 -0.51 5.16
N LEU A 37 3.88 -1.59 4.40
CA LEU A 37 2.88 -1.88 3.38
C LEU A 37 1.84 -2.83 3.92
N VAL A 38 0.58 -2.47 3.73
CA VAL A 38 -0.54 -3.35 4.08
C VAL A 38 -1.20 -3.77 2.79
N MET A 39 -1.15 -5.06 2.51
CA MET A 39 -1.68 -5.60 1.27
C MET A 39 -3.07 -6.20 1.51
N GLY A 40 -4.00 -5.84 0.67
CA GLY A 40 -5.34 -6.40 0.75
C GLY A 40 -5.40 -7.80 0.16
N ALA A 41 -6.38 -8.58 0.61
CA ALA A 41 -6.63 -9.89 0.03
C ALA A 41 -7.14 -9.73 -1.39
N GLU A 42 -6.63 -10.55 -2.29
CA GLU A 42 -7.02 -10.50 -3.69
C GLU A 42 -8.53 -10.72 -3.84
N GLY A 43 -9.17 -9.86 -4.62
CA GLY A 43 -10.59 -9.96 -4.92
C GLY A 43 -11.53 -9.46 -3.84
N LYS A 44 -11.04 -9.25 -2.63
CA LYS A 44 -11.88 -8.80 -1.51
C LYS A 44 -11.46 -7.46 -0.96
N GLY A 45 -10.26 -7.03 -1.30
CA GLY A 45 -9.73 -5.80 -0.76
C GLY A 45 -9.40 -5.93 0.72
N MET A 46 -9.14 -4.82 1.32
CA MET A 46 -8.76 -4.72 2.72
C MET A 46 -9.98 -4.58 3.60
N ARG A 47 -9.91 -5.11 4.81
CA ARG A 47 -11.00 -4.92 5.76
C ARG A 47 -11.11 -3.43 6.12
N ARG A 48 -12.33 -2.99 6.39
CA ARG A 48 -12.59 -1.58 6.66
C ARG A 48 -11.72 -1.00 7.76
N LEU A 49 -11.59 -1.70 8.89
CA LEU A 49 -10.79 -1.21 10.02
C LEU A 49 -9.33 -1.05 9.64
N THR A 50 -8.79 -1.99 8.86
CA THR A 50 -7.41 -1.90 8.42
C THR A 50 -7.22 -0.68 7.51
N ARG A 51 -8.18 -0.44 6.61
CA ARG A 51 -8.12 0.72 5.71
C ARG A 51 -8.15 2.03 6.49
N GLU A 52 -8.96 2.10 7.54
CA GLU A 52 -9.08 3.32 8.35
C GLU A 52 -7.78 3.62 9.11
N HIS A 53 -6.96 2.62 9.36
CA HIS A 53 -5.70 2.81 10.06
C HIS A 53 -4.52 3.10 9.13
N CYS A 54 -4.73 3.04 7.82
CA CYS A 54 -3.67 3.39 6.88
C CYS A 54 -3.54 4.90 6.78
N ASP A 55 -2.30 5.38 6.73
CA ASP A 55 -2.04 6.80 6.53
C ASP A 55 -2.32 7.20 5.09
N GLU A 56 -2.12 6.27 4.17
CA GLU A 56 -2.29 6.53 2.76
C GLU A 56 -2.79 5.27 2.06
N LEU A 57 -3.72 5.42 1.13
CA LEU A 57 -4.18 4.31 0.29
C LEU A 57 -3.76 4.59 -1.14
N VAL A 58 -3.22 3.58 -1.80
CA VAL A 58 -2.78 3.70 -3.19
C VAL A 58 -3.35 2.56 -4.01
N SER A 59 -3.56 2.81 -5.30
CA SER A 59 -3.92 1.77 -6.24
C SER A 59 -2.72 1.42 -7.10
N ILE A 60 -2.64 0.17 -7.55
CA ILE A 60 -1.60 -0.23 -8.49
C ILE A 60 -2.23 -0.16 -9.86
N PRO A 61 -1.70 0.69 -10.77
CA PRO A 61 -2.29 0.83 -12.11
C PRO A 61 -2.27 -0.51 -12.85
N MET A 62 -3.40 -0.88 -13.40
CA MET A 62 -3.55 -2.12 -14.16
C MET A 62 -3.77 -1.80 -15.63
N ALA A 63 -3.18 -2.62 -16.50
CA ALA A 63 -3.35 -2.49 -17.92
C ALA A 63 -4.18 -3.66 -18.45
N GLY A 64 -4.99 -3.41 -19.45
CA GLY A 64 -5.79 -4.45 -20.08
C GLY A 64 -6.95 -4.92 -19.23
N ALA A 65 -7.31 -6.18 -19.37
CA ALA A 65 -8.48 -6.76 -18.71
C ALA A 65 -8.22 -7.21 -17.26
N VAL A 66 -6.98 -7.19 -16.81
CA VAL A 66 -6.62 -7.63 -15.47
C VAL A 66 -6.98 -6.56 -14.47
N SER A 67 -7.79 -6.90 -13.46
CA SER A 67 -8.26 -5.93 -12.47
C SER A 67 -7.49 -5.99 -11.15
N SER A 68 -6.68 -7.03 -10.93
CA SER A 68 -5.90 -7.15 -9.71
C SER A 68 -4.66 -7.98 -9.95
N LEU A 69 -3.67 -7.83 -9.08
CA LEU A 69 -2.45 -8.61 -9.11
C LEU A 69 -2.42 -9.57 -7.93
N ASN A 70 -1.71 -10.66 -8.10
CA ASN A 70 -1.36 -11.56 -7.00
C ASN A 70 -0.63 -10.76 -5.93
N VAL A 71 -0.87 -11.08 -4.65
CA VAL A 71 -0.29 -10.33 -3.52
C VAL A 71 1.25 -10.32 -3.59
N SER A 72 1.87 -11.44 -3.93
CA SER A 72 3.33 -11.49 -4.01
C SER A 72 3.87 -10.56 -5.09
N VAL A 73 3.24 -10.56 -6.26
CA VAL A 73 3.64 -9.69 -7.36
C VAL A 73 3.39 -8.23 -6.99
N ALA A 74 2.22 -7.95 -6.42
CA ALA A 74 1.86 -6.58 -6.02
C ALA A 74 2.84 -6.05 -4.97
N SER A 75 3.22 -6.88 -4.00
CA SER A 75 4.20 -6.50 -2.98
C SER A 75 5.54 -6.14 -3.61
N GLY A 76 5.99 -6.94 -4.57
CA GLY A 76 7.23 -6.67 -5.28
C GLY A 76 7.19 -5.35 -6.02
N VAL A 77 6.08 -5.07 -6.71
CA VAL A 77 5.92 -3.81 -7.43
C VAL A 77 6.01 -2.63 -6.46
N CYS A 78 5.32 -2.69 -5.34
CA CYS A 78 5.33 -1.61 -4.36
C CYS A 78 6.72 -1.41 -3.76
N LEU A 79 7.42 -2.48 -3.43
CA LEU A 79 8.74 -2.40 -2.83
C LEU A 79 9.76 -1.83 -3.81
N PHE A 80 9.69 -2.21 -5.08
CA PHE A 80 10.61 -1.67 -6.08
C PHE A 80 10.31 -0.21 -6.37
N GLU A 81 9.06 0.21 -6.31
CA GLU A 81 8.75 1.62 -6.47
C GLU A 81 9.33 2.43 -5.29
N ALA A 82 9.28 1.89 -4.07
CA ALA A 82 9.90 2.54 -2.93
C ALA A 82 11.41 2.67 -3.13
N VAL A 83 12.06 1.61 -3.63
CA VAL A 83 13.48 1.63 -3.91
C VAL A 83 13.80 2.70 -4.96
N ARG A 84 13.00 2.76 -6.03
CA ARG A 84 13.20 3.75 -7.08
C ARG A 84 13.16 5.17 -6.51
N GLN A 85 12.18 5.46 -5.69
CA GLN A 85 12.06 6.80 -5.10
C GLN A 85 13.24 7.16 -4.19
N ARG A 86 13.74 6.16 -3.45
CA ARG A 86 14.86 6.38 -2.52
C ARG A 86 16.20 6.55 -3.22
N ARG A 87 16.29 6.11 -4.46
CA ARG A 87 17.52 6.25 -5.24
C ARG A 87 17.58 7.53 -6.07
N SER A 88 16.53 8.29 -6.06
CA SER A 88 16.44 9.54 -6.84
C SER A 88 17.14 10.69 -6.16
#